data_4a342cc9c81678720d3f5db7f4177c4f
#
_entry.id   4a342cc9c81678720d3f5db7f4177c4f
#
_cell.length_a   1.000
_cell.length_b   1.000
_cell.length_c   1.000
_cell.angle_alpha   90.00
_cell.angle_beta   90.00
_cell.angle_gamma   90.00
#
_symmetry.space_group_name_H-M   'P 1'
#
loop_
_entity.id
_entity.type
_entity.pdbx_description
1 polymer ?
#
loop_
_entity_poly.entity_id
_entity_poly.type
_entity_poly.pdbx_seq_one_letter_code
_entity_poly.pdbx_strand_id
1 'polypeptide(L)'
;MNLIHQFRNLFTSRREAPLSTPANPYGELLSNLDELCGRLPDGEAFLITGDGEFTVRLTWKPRTANPAKRIFSLNGRNEATEWIEDNDTTEEQRDLKESKQRQMVQRLTRYLKLHYAFRYNLLTERTECARLDTETADDPHHLVYTPVDNRALNGIALGAIEDGMDCWDRDIKRYVESDHVQAYHPFDLYFNNLPAWDGKDRVTELAKRVSGNEVWIRSFHRWMLAVTAQWTGTGDRGRRANSVAPLLVSTAQGLGKSTFCRMLLPKELRDYFTESFDLTNASSAENKLASYGLINLDEFDRLPASRMPQLKNLMQMEDLRVRRAYRRTAEALPRIASFIGTSNRLDLLTDLSGSRRFICVEVERPIDCTTPVDHTQLYAQLLHELKNGERCWFSKAEEAEIQAANRPFYRVTPAEELIGSCFELAEAGEQGARLMSAADIYAVLKEKNPAALKDCPCTAFSRLLAQMGRRVHTRYGNGYWVKRKE
;
A
#
# COMPACT_ATOMS: atom_id res chain seq x y z
N MET A 1 -54.78 -18.49 -14.98
CA MET A 1 -53.68 -19.30 -14.39
C MET A 1 -52.28 -18.86 -14.85
N ASN A 2 -52.10 -18.39 -16.08
CA ASN A 2 -50.76 -18.03 -16.55
C ASN A 2 -50.18 -16.70 -15.99
N LEU A 3 -51.00 -15.69 -15.70
CA LEU A 3 -50.55 -14.40 -15.24
C LEU A 3 -49.94 -14.44 -13.81
N ILE A 4 -50.54 -15.20 -12.90
CA ILE A 4 -50.07 -15.35 -11.54
C ILE A 4 -48.69 -16.06 -11.50
N HIS A 5 -48.47 -16.97 -12.43
CA HIS A 5 -47.21 -17.69 -12.55
C HIS A 5 -46.08 -16.81 -13.14
N GLN A 6 -46.42 -15.93 -14.05
CA GLN A 6 -45.48 -14.94 -14.59
C GLN A 6 -45.10 -13.86 -13.55
N PHE A 7 -46.07 -13.40 -12.76
CA PHE A 7 -45.78 -12.50 -11.64
C PHE A 7 -44.90 -13.15 -10.57
N ARG A 8 -45.14 -14.40 -10.21
CA ARG A 8 -44.30 -15.12 -9.25
C ARG A 8 -42.85 -15.25 -9.72
N ASN A 9 -42.62 -15.54 -10.99
CA ASN A 9 -41.29 -15.68 -11.59
C ASN A 9 -40.54 -14.34 -11.66
N LEU A 10 -41.22 -13.23 -11.85
CA LEU A 10 -40.62 -11.88 -11.86
C LEU A 10 -40.06 -11.46 -10.49
N PHE A 11 -40.70 -11.86 -9.39
CA PHE A 11 -40.26 -11.49 -8.04
C PHE A 11 -39.31 -12.51 -7.41
N THR A 12 -39.33 -13.78 -7.80
CA THR A 12 -38.39 -14.81 -7.32
C THR A 12 -37.04 -14.79 -8.05
N SER A 13 -36.99 -14.31 -9.29
CA SER A 13 -35.76 -14.28 -10.10
C SER A 13 -34.75 -13.18 -9.69
N ARG A 14 -35.08 -12.33 -8.71
CA ARG A 14 -34.15 -11.31 -8.20
C ARG A 14 -32.95 -11.89 -7.40
N ARG A 15 -32.85 -13.20 -7.22
CA ARG A 15 -31.73 -13.81 -6.44
C ARG A 15 -30.64 -14.48 -7.25
N GLU A 16 -30.90 -14.85 -8.52
CA GLU A 16 -29.88 -15.53 -9.34
C GLU A 16 -30.15 -15.28 -10.83
N ALA A 17 -29.50 -14.30 -11.44
CA ALA A 17 -29.42 -14.22 -12.88
C ALA A 17 -28.04 -13.78 -13.38
N PRO A 18 -27.44 -14.48 -14.34
CA PRO A 18 -26.21 -14.07 -14.98
C PRO A 18 -26.45 -12.92 -15.95
N LEU A 19 -25.44 -12.05 -16.05
CA LEU A 19 -25.37 -10.88 -16.91
C LEU A 19 -25.54 -11.23 -18.41
N SER A 20 -26.76 -11.11 -18.92
CA SER A 20 -27.02 -10.87 -20.33
C SER A 20 -28.12 -9.81 -20.41
N THR A 21 -27.93 -8.81 -21.27
CA THR A 21 -28.80 -7.64 -21.48
C THR A 21 -30.28 -8.00 -21.43
N PRO A 22 -31.07 -7.45 -20.49
CA PRO A 22 -32.48 -7.81 -20.44
C PRO A 22 -33.28 -7.01 -21.47
N ALA A 23 -33.96 -7.69 -22.32
CA ALA A 23 -35.23 -7.19 -22.82
C ALA A 23 -36.09 -6.79 -21.60
N ASN A 24 -36.76 -5.65 -21.67
CA ASN A 24 -37.56 -5.09 -20.55
C ASN A 24 -38.43 -6.20 -19.93
N PRO A 25 -38.14 -6.67 -18.71
CA PRO A 25 -38.87 -7.81 -18.11
C PRO A 25 -40.35 -7.51 -17.84
N TYR A 26 -40.74 -6.24 -17.96
CA TYR A 26 -42.12 -5.77 -17.82
C TYR A 26 -42.86 -5.59 -19.13
N GLY A 27 -42.17 -5.65 -20.30
CA GLY A 27 -42.76 -5.41 -21.60
C GLY A 27 -43.87 -6.40 -21.95
N GLU A 28 -43.63 -7.69 -21.71
CA GLU A 28 -44.60 -8.76 -21.96
C GLU A 28 -45.78 -8.72 -20.95
N LEU A 29 -45.50 -8.30 -19.73
CA LEU A 29 -46.50 -8.10 -18.70
C LEU A 29 -47.42 -6.91 -19.00
N LEU A 30 -46.83 -5.79 -19.43
CA LEU A 30 -47.58 -4.59 -19.83
C LEU A 30 -48.43 -4.85 -21.08
N SER A 31 -47.94 -5.62 -22.07
CA SER A 31 -48.69 -6.03 -23.23
C SER A 31 -49.90 -6.89 -22.88
N ASN A 32 -49.73 -7.87 -21.98
CA ASN A 32 -50.79 -8.70 -21.49
C ASN A 32 -51.82 -7.95 -20.63
N LEU A 33 -51.39 -6.94 -19.86
CA LEU A 33 -52.27 -6.05 -19.07
C LEU A 33 -53.04 -5.13 -20.01
N ASP A 34 -52.47 -4.67 -21.10
CA ASP A 34 -53.16 -3.85 -22.11
C ASP A 34 -54.29 -4.61 -22.79
N GLU A 35 -54.09 -5.87 -23.13
CA GLU A 35 -55.13 -6.73 -23.70
C GLU A 35 -56.30 -6.99 -22.71
N LEU A 36 -55.96 -7.16 -21.43
CA LEU A 36 -56.95 -7.33 -20.35
C LEU A 36 -57.69 -6.06 -20.02
N CYS A 37 -56.99 -4.91 -19.90
CA CYS A 37 -57.56 -3.64 -19.55
C CYS A 37 -58.36 -3.02 -20.71
N GLY A 38 -58.05 -3.35 -21.99
CA GLY A 38 -58.79 -2.94 -23.16
C GLY A 38 -60.21 -3.49 -23.25
N ARG A 39 -60.53 -4.51 -22.49
CA ARG A 39 -61.82 -5.21 -22.46
C ARG A 39 -62.71 -4.89 -21.27
N LEU A 40 -62.21 -4.11 -20.28
CA LEU A 40 -62.95 -3.80 -19.06
C LEU A 40 -63.21 -2.30 -18.93
N PRO A 41 -64.39 -1.89 -18.45
CA PRO A 41 -64.63 -0.49 -18.06
C PRO A 41 -63.76 -0.13 -16.86
N ASP A 42 -63.57 1.19 -16.62
CA ASP A 42 -62.77 1.72 -15.53
C ASP A 42 -62.88 0.94 -14.23
N GLY A 43 -61.77 0.63 -13.63
CA GLY A 43 -61.84 -0.14 -12.43
C GLY A 43 -60.52 -0.29 -11.69
N GLU A 44 -60.65 -0.85 -10.52
CA GLU A 44 -59.53 -1.32 -9.70
C GLU A 44 -59.63 -2.85 -9.66
N ALA A 45 -58.50 -3.54 -9.91
CA ALA A 45 -58.41 -4.97 -9.69
C ALA A 45 -57.36 -5.28 -8.63
N PHE A 46 -57.67 -6.22 -7.76
CA PHE A 46 -56.74 -6.73 -6.78
C PHE A 46 -56.31 -8.14 -7.18
N LEU A 47 -55.04 -8.33 -7.38
CA LEU A 47 -54.44 -9.66 -7.55
C LEU A 47 -53.83 -10.09 -6.20
N ILE A 48 -54.37 -11.13 -5.65
CA ILE A 48 -53.84 -11.74 -4.42
C ILE A 48 -53.14 -13.03 -4.84
N THR A 49 -51.87 -13.19 -4.46
CA THR A 49 -51.15 -14.44 -4.66
C THR A 49 -51.73 -15.52 -3.76
N GLY A 50 -51.80 -16.77 -4.20
CA GLY A 50 -52.46 -17.86 -3.49
C GLY A 50 -51.90 -18.21 -2.10
N ASP A 51 -50.74 -17.66 -1.76
CA ASP A 51 -50.05 -17.75 -0.47
C ASP A 51 -50.26 -16.52 0.43
N GLY A 52 -50.96 -15.49 -0.09
CA GLY A 52 -51.25 -14.26 0.67
C GLY A 52 -50.03 -13.35 0.92
N GLU A 53 -48.89 -13.65 0.32
CA GLU A 53 -47.66 -12.86 0.51
C GLU A 53 -47.63 -11.52 -0.21
N PHE A 54 -48.32 -11.42 -1.35
CA PHE A 54 -48.34 -10.20 -2.15
C PHE A 54 -49.75 -9.81 -2.58
N THR A 55 -50.09 -8.54 -2.38
CA THR A 55 -51.32 -7.93 -2.91
C THR A 55 -50.91 -6.88 -3.92
N VAL A 56 -51.34 -7.03 -5.15
CA VAL A 56 -51.11 -6.07 -6.24
C VAL A 56 -52.40 -5.34 -6.50
N ARG A 57 -52.38 -4.01 -6.30
CA ARG A 57 -53.48 -3.13 -6.66
C ARG A 57 -53.20 -2.51 -8.03
N LEU A 58 -54.04 -2.83 -9.00
CA LEU A 58 -53.98 -2.28 -10.35
C LEU A 58 -55.08 -1.24 -10.48
N THR A 59 -54.75 0.02 -10.72
CA THR A 59 -55.67 1.09 -11.01
C THR A 59 -55.46 1.53 -12.43
N TRP A 60 -56.51 1.51 -13.26
CA TRP A 60 -56.44 2.03 -14.62
C TRP A 60 -57.52 3.07 -14.84
N LYS A 61 -57.21 4.10 -15.63
CA LYS A 61 -58.17 5.14 -16.06
C LYS A 61 -58.39 5.05 -17.58
N PRO A 62 -59.62 5.45 -18.05
CA PRO A 62 -59.91 5.40 -19.46
C PRO A 62 -59.00 6.33 -20.26
N ARG A 63 -58.83 6.03 -21.53
CA ARG A 63 -58.17 6.91 -22.48
C ARG A 63 -58.92 8.23 -22.62
N THR A 64 -58.62 9.24 -21.82
CA THR A 64 -59.03 10.62 -22.05
C THR A 64 -57.89 11.39 -22.67
N ALA A 65 -58.09 11.93 -23.85
CA ALA A 65 -57.37 13.01 -24.57
C ALA A 65 -55.83 12.98 -24.67
N ASN A 66 -55.14 12.14 -23.92
CA ASN A 66 -53.70 11.92 -24.08
C ASN A 66 -53.39 10.43 -23.87
N PRO A 67 -53.20 9.67 -24.97
CA PRO A 67 -53.07 8.20 -24.89
C PRO A 67 -51.77 7.67 -24.25
N ALA A 68 -50.95 8.56 -23.66
CA ALA A 68 -49.55 8.28 -23.39
C ALA A 68 -49.17 7.96 -21.95
N LYS A 69 -50.09 7.91 -20.97
CA LYS A 69 -49.67 7.59 -19.58
C LYS A 69 -50.64 6.66 -18.89
N ARG A 70 -50.23 5.41 -18.72
CA ARG A 70 -50.86 4.49 -17.77
C ARG A 70 -49.95 4.35 -16.57
N ILE A 71 -50.49 4.54 -15.38
CA ILE A 71 -49.75 4.43 -14.13
C ILE A 71 -50.26 3.21 -13.38
N PHE A 72 -49.37 2.26 -13.16
CA PHE A 72 -49.61 1.07 -12.37
C PHE A 72 -48.91 1.18 -11.02
N SER A 73 -49.62 0.94 -9.92
CA SER A 73 -49.02 0.91 -8.58
C SER A 73 -48.97 -0.52 -8.05
N LEU A 74 -47.78 -0.93 -7.59
CA LEU A 74 -47.54 -2.21 -6.96
C LEU A 74 -47.32 -1.98 -5.44
N ASN A 75 -48.25 -2.48 -4.60
CA ASN A 75 -48.11 -2.41 -3.17
C ASN A 75 -47.73 -3.79 -2.62
N GLY A 76 -46.51 -3.92 -2.10
CA GLY A 76 -46.08 -5.07 -1.31
C GLY A 76 -46.31 -4.88 0.18
N ARG A 77 -46.18 -5.95 0.99
CA ARG A 77 -46.34 -5.94 2.46
C ARG A 77 -45.46 -4.94 3.21
N ASN A 78 -44.45 -4.34 2.56
CA ASN A 78 -43.49 -3.42 3.14
C ASN A 78 -43.67 -1.96 2.71
N GLU A 79 -44.89 -1.51 2.44
CA GLU A 79 -45.22 -0.09 2.17
C GLU A 79 -44.42 0.60 1.03
N ALA A 80 -43.67 -0.13 0.24
CA ALA A 80 -42.95 0.43 -0.91
C ALA A 80 -43.91 0.47 -2.11
N THR A 81 -44.34 1.66 -2.49
CA THR A 81 -45.10 1.89 -3.73
C THR A 81 -44.11 2.11 -4.87
N GLU A 82 -43.97 1.15 -5.73
CA GLU A 82 -43.23 1.31 -6.97
C GLU A 82 -44.21 1.80 -8.07
N TRP A 83 -44.00 3.02 -8.58
CA TRP A 83 -44.74 3.55 -9.69
C TRP A 83 -44.05 3.21 -11.00
N ILE A 84 -44.74 2.48 -11.87
CA ILE A 84 -44.29 2.23 -13.24
C ILE A 84 -45.00 3.22 -14.13
N GLU A 85 -44.28 4.23 -14.61
CA GLU A 85 -44.79 5.10 -15.68
C GLU A 85 -44.61 4.41 -17.02
N ASP A 86 -45.69 4.02 -17.65
CA ASP A 86 -45.68 3.67 -19.09
C ASP A 86 -45.56 4.99 -19.86
N ASN A 87 -44.33 5.37 -20.14
CA ASN A 87 -44.07 6.42 -21.11
C ASN A 87 -44.24 5.80 -22.49
N ASP A 88 -45.38 6.04 -23.12
CA ASP A 88 -45.64 5.81 -24.55
C ASP A 88 -44.70 6.69 -25.42
N THR A 89 -43.41 6.61 -25.19
CA THR A 89 -42.41 6.93 -26.18
C THR A 89 -42.44 5.73 -27.12
N THR A 90 -42.95 5.94 -28.33
CA THR A 90 -42.94 4.93 -29.38
C THR A 90 -41.58 4.23 -29.40
N GLU A 91 -41.55 2.91 -29.65
CA GLU A 91 -40.27 2.16 -29.76
C GLU A 91 -39.25 2.91 -30.61
N GLU A 92 -39.73 3.55 -31.70
CA GLU A 92 -38.91 4.44 -32.54
C GLU A 92 -38.27 5.62 -31.79
N GLN A 93 -38.96 6.23 -30.84
CA GLN A 93 -38.37 7.36 -30.04
C GLN A 93 -37.42 6.86 -28.97
N ARG A 94 -37.64 5.67 -28.41
CA ARG A 94 -36.69 5.01 -27.49
C ARG A 94 -35.42 4.59 -28.23
N ASP A 95 -35.59 3.94 -29.37
CA ASP A 95 -34.49 3.53 -30.26
C ASP A 95 -33.72 4.74 -30.79
N LEU A 96 -34.39 5.83 -31.10
CA LEU A 96 -33.75 7.06 -31.56
C LEU A 96 -32.99 7.74 -30.44
N LYS A 97 -33.51 7.73 -29.22
CA LYS A 97 -32.83 8.30 -28.01
C LYS A 97 -31.64 7.46 -27.58
N GLU A 98 -31.78 6.14 -27.58
CA GLU A 98 -30.66 5.21 -27.31
C GLU A 98 -29.60 5.31 -28.40
N SER A 99 -29.99 5.42 -29.67
CA SER A 99 -29.08 5.63 -30.79
C SER A 99 -28.31 6.94 -30.68
N LYS A 100 -28.96 8.06 -30.29
CA LYS A 100 -28.30 9.35 -30.05
C LYS A 100 -27.32 9.29 -28.88
N GLN A 101 -27.72 8.66 -27.77
CA GLN A 101 -26.88 8.53 -26.59
C GLN A 101 -25.67 7.64 -26.89
N ARG A 102 -25.84 6.53 -27.60
CA ARG A 102 -24.76 5.66 -28.06
C ARG A 102 -23.80 6.40 -29.00
N GLN A 103 -24.32 7.17 -29.93
CA GLN A 103 -23.51 7.98 -30.85
C GLN A 103 -22.72 9.06 -30.11
N MET A 104 -23.31 9.72 -29.11
CA MET A 104 -22.63 10.71 -28.28
C MET A 104 -21.46 10.08 -27.52
N VAL A 105 -21.67 8.93 -26.87
CA VAL A 105 -20.60 8.21 -26.15
C VAL A 105 -19.48 7.78 -27.09
N GLN A 106 -19.80 7.28 -28.27
CA GLN A 106 -18.81 6.88 -29.28
C GLN A 106 -17.99 8.08 -29.79
N ARG A 107 -18.64 9.21 -30.08
CA ARG A 107 -17.98 10.44 -30.52
C ARG A 107 -17.08 10.99 -29.41
N LEU A 108 -17.58 11.06 -28.17
CA LEU A 108 -16.80 11.48 -27.01
C LEU A 108 -15.58 10.58 -26.78
N THR A 109 -15.77 9.26 -26.81
CA THR A 109 -14.67 8.31 -26.65
C THR A 109 -13.59 8.49 -27.73
N ARG A 110 -14.03 8.71 -28.98
CA ARG A 110 -13.10 8.97 -30.10
C ARG A 110 -12.35 10.29 -29.91
N TYR A 111 -13.04 11.35 -29.54
CA TYR A 111 -12.44 12.65 -29.24
C TYR A 111 -11.38 12.52 -28.13
N LEU A 112 -11.75 11.92 -27.01
CA LEU A 112 -10.84 11.78 -25.87
C LEU A 112 -9.59 10.96 -26.22
N LYS A 113 -9.74 9.87 -26.98
CA LYS A 113 -8.61 9.05 -27.44
C LYS A 113 -7.73 9.75 -28.49
N LEU A 114 -8.28 10.68 -29.25
CA LEU A 114 -7.53 11.43 -30.26
C LEU A 114 -6.66 12.53 -29.62
N HIS A 115 -7.17 13.19 -28.59
CA HIS A 115 -6.54 14.35 -28.00
C HIS A 115 -5.80 14.07 -26.69
N TYR A 116 -6.10 12.94 -26.02
CA TYR A 116 -5.54 12.61 -24.70
C TYR A 116 -5.20 11.14 -24.57
N ALA A 117 -4.07 10.86 -23.94
CA ALA A 117 -3.75 9.55 -23.40
C ALA A 117 -4.11 9.53 -21.90
N PHE A 118 -4.94 8.57 -21.49
CA PHE A 118 -5.35 8.41 -20.09
C PHE A 118 -4.80 7.10 -19.53
N ARG A 119 -4.46 7.12 -18.24
CA ARG A 119 -4.12 5.94 -17.47
C ARG A 119 -4.57 6.09 -16.02
N TYR A 120 -4.98 5.00 -15.38
CA TYR A 120 -5.39 5.00 -13.97
C TYR A 120 -4.29 4.42 -13.10
N ASN A 121 -3.76 5.22 -12.18
CA ASN A 121 -2.67 4.84 -11.29
C ASN A 121 -3.22 4.08 -10.07
N LEU A 122 -2.87 2.79 -9.94
CA LEU A 122 -3.36 1.91 -8.88
C LEU A 122 -2.86 2.29 -7.48
N LEU A 123 -1.74 3.02 -7.36
CA LEU A 123 -1.18 3.41 -6.06
C LEU A 123 -1.79 4.71 -5.53
N THR A 124 -1.97 5.70 -6.40
CA THR A 124 -2.54 6.99 -6.05
C THR A 124 -4.06 7.03 -6.18
N GLU A 125 -4.66 6.02 -6.83
CA GLU A 125 -6.08 5.93 -7.20
C GLU A 125 -6.56 7.17 -7.99
N ARG A 126 -5.71 7.70 -8.86
CA ARG A 126 -6.01 8.85 -9.69
C ARG A 126 -5.84 8.51 -11.15
N THR A 127 -6.73 9.03 -11.95
CA THR A 127 -6.52 9.06 -13.39
C THR A 127 -5.50 10.15 -13.72
N GLU A 128 -4.57 9.82 -14.57
CA GLU A 128 -3.56 10.72 -15.14
C GLU A 128 -3.84 10.88 -16.62
N CYS A 129 -3.56 12.06 -17.16
CA CYS A 129 -3.67 12.31 -18.58
C CYS A 129 -2.41 13.00 -19.14
N ALA A 130 -2.12 12.70 -20.38
CA ALA A 130 -1.20 13.44 -21.21
C ALA A 130 -1.94 13.96 -22.44
N ARG A 131 -1.66 15.18 -22.87
CA ARG A 131 -2.20 15.73 -24.12
C ARG A 131 -1.41 15.16 -25.30
N LEU A 132 -2.14 14.70 -26.31
CA LEU A 132 -1.55 14.23 -27.56
C LEU A 132 -1.51 15.41 -28.53
N ASP A 133 -0.37 16.04 -28.66
CA ASP A 133 -0.12 17.04 -29.71
C ASP A 133 0.40 16.31 -30.95
N THR A 134 0.17 16.90 -32.12
CA THR A 134 0.58 16.32 -33.42
C THR A 134 2.08 16.01 -33.52
N GLU A 135 2.90 16.66 -32.72
CA GLU A 135 4.37 16.46 -32.68
C GLU A 135 4.78 15.36 -31.69
N THR A 136 3.95 15.03 -30.69
CA THR A 136 4.23 14.00 -29.66
C THR A 136 3.54 12.67 -29.93
N ALA A 137 2.65 12.62 -30.92
CA ALA A 137 1.89 11.40 -31.25
C ALA A 137 2.80 10.25 -31.74
N ASP A 138 3.98 10.55 -32.27
CA ASP A 138 4.91 9.57 -32.83
C ASP A 138 5.87 8.95 -31.79
N ASP A 139 5.96 9.50 -30.56
CA ASP A 139 6.80 8.93 -29.50
C ASP A 139 6.05 8.80 -28.16
N PRO A 140 5.42 7.66 -27.89
CA PRO A 140 4.71 7.37 -26.65
C PRO A 140 5.60 7.47 -25.40
N HIS A 141 6.91 7.43 -25.53
CA HIS A 141 7.85 7.46 -24.41
C HIS A 141 8.09 8.87 -23.84
N HIS A 142 7.69 9.93 -24.56
CA HIS A 142 7.84 11.31 -24.12
C HIS A 142 6.57 11.95 -23.56
N LEU A 143 5.49 11.18 -23.41
CA LEU A 143 4.24 11.69 -22.84
C LEU A 143 4.39 12.06 -21.37
N VAL A 144 4.15 13.33 -21.04
CA VAL A 144 4.12 13.81 -19.65
C VAL A 144 2.73 13.67 -19.09
N TYR A 145 2.53 12.68 -18.22
CA TYR A 145 1.27 12.45 -17.55
C TYR A 145 1.14 13.32 -16.30
N THR A 146 0.00 13.96 -16.15
CA THR A 146 -0.38 14.73 -14.95
C THR A 146 -1.69 14.22 -14.38
N PRO A 147 -1.89 14.26 -13.03
CA PRO A 147 -3.15 13.87 -12.43
C PRO A 147 -4.31 14.72 -12.97
N VAL A 148 -5.43 14.07 -13.27
CA VAL A 148 -6.65 14.74 -13.71
C VAL A 148 -7.35 15.33 -12.49
N ASP A 149 -7.16 16.63 -12.27
CA ASP A 149 -7.87 17.43 -11.27
C ASP A 149 -9.11 18.11 -11.89
N ASN A 150 -9.85 18.87 -11.09
CA ASN A 150 -11.03 19.60 -11.56
C ASN A 150 -10.69 20.63 -12.67
N ARG A 151 -9.49 21.22 -12.64
CA ARG A 151 -9.04 22.16 -13.68
C ARG A 151 -8.77 21.44 -15.00
N ALA A 152 -8.12 20.29 -14.94
CA ALA A 152 -7.89 19.45 -16.11
C ALA A 152 -9.23 18.95 -16.71
N LEU A 153 -10.17 18.48 -15.86
CA LEU A 153 -11.51 18.07 -16.31
C LEU A 153 -12.25 19.18 -17.02
N ASN A 154 -12.25 20.38 -16.44
CA ASN A 154 -12.88 21.55 -17.06
C ASN A 154 -12.21 21.96 -18.38
N GLY A 155 -10.88 21.88 -18.45
CA GLY A 155 -10.14 22.15 -19.69
C GLY A 155 -10.47 21.15 -20.80
N ILE A 156 -10.56 19.87 -20.46
CA ILE A 156 -10.98 18.80 -21.40
C ILE A 156 -12.42 19.04 -21.88
N ALA A 157 -13.32 19.44 -20.96
CA ALA A 157 -14.73 19.71 -21.27
C ALA A 157 -14.88 20.91 -22.24
N LEU A 158 -14.19 21.98 -21.95
CA LEU A 158 -14.19 23.17 -22.83
C LEU A 158 -13.63 22.84 -24.22
N GLY A 159 -12.50 22.13 -24.30
CA GLY A 159 -11.95 21.71 -25.57
C GLY A 159 -12.87 20.79 -26.37
N ALA A 160 -13.61 19.91 -25.70
CA ALA A 160 -14.61 19.08 -26.37
C ALA A 160 -15.76 19.89 -26.94
N ILE A 161 -16.24 20.92 -26.21
CA ILE A 161 -17.28 21.84 -26.66
C ILE A 161 -16.80 22.68 -27.84
N GLU A 162 -15.56 23.20 -27.80
CA GLU A 162 -14.93 23.96 -28.89
C GLU A 162 -14.83 23.12 -30.18
N ASP A 163 -14.60 21.80 -30.05
CA ASP A 163 -14.61 20.86 -31.18
C ASP A 163 -16.03 20.41 -31.59
N GLY A 164 -17.06 21.11 -31.12
CA GLY A 164 -18.46 20.85 -31.51
C GLY A 164 -19.07 19.59 -30.90
N MET A 165 -18.58 19.14 -29.78
CA MET A 165 -19.17 18.01 -29.05
C MET A 165 -20.34 18.48 -28.18
N ASP A 166 -21.48 17.83 -28.29
CA ASP A 166 -22.63 18.03 -27.40
C ASP A 166 -22.50 17.09 -26.19
N CYS A 167 -21.61 17.45 -25.27
CA CYS A 167 -21.35 16.68 -24.05
C CYS A 167 -21.26 17.60 -22.82
N TRP A 168 -21.51 17.00 -21.64
CA TRP A 168 -21.40 17.67 -20.35
C TRP A 168 -20.09 17.26 -19.66
N ASP A 169 -19.60 18.09 -18.76
CA ASP A 169 -18.48 17.79 -17.87
C ASP A 169 -18.63 16.44 -17.15
N ARG A 170 -19.85 16.11 -16.71
CA ARG A 170 -20.20 14.82 -16.10
C ARG A 170 -19.95 13.62 -17.00
N ASP A 171 -20.08 13.76 -18.32
CA ASP A 171 -19.89 12.65 -19.25
C ASP A 171 -18.40 12.39 -19.43
N ILE A 172 -17.58 13.44 -19.45
CA ILE A 172 -16.12 13.36 -19.46
C ILE A 172 -15.62 12.75 -18.13
N LYS A 173 -16.15 13.25 -17.00
CA LYS A 173 -15.82 12.69 -15.68
C LYS A 173 -16.16 11.20 -15.60
N ARG A 174 -17.33 10.80 -16.09
CA ARG A 174 -17.74 9.39 -16.15
C ARG A 174 -16.76 8.54 -16.96
N TYR A 175 -16.27 9.03 -18.09
CA TYR A 175 -15.25 8.34 -18.89
C TYR A 175 -13.94 8.22 -18.15
N VAL A 176 -13.44 9.32 -17.57
CA VAL A 176 -12.16 9.40 -16.85
C VAL A 176 -12.14 8.51 -15.59
N GLU A 177 -13.29 8.38 -14.91
CA GLU A 177 -13.45 7.55 -13.70
C GLU A 177 -13.92 6.12 -13.99
N SER A 178 -14.05 5.73 -15.28
CA SER A 178 -14.51 4.40 -15.68
C SER A 178 -13.35 3.44 -16.00
N ASP A 179 -13.67 2.18 -16.19
CA ASP A 179 -12.79 1.11 -16.68
C ASP A 179 -12.39 1.26 -18.15
N HIS A 180 -12.91 2.27 -18.87
CA HIS A 180 -12.42 2.66 -20.18
C HIS A 180 -10.98 3.20 -20.12
N VAL A 181 -10.54 3.69 -18.95
CA VAL A 181 -9.18 4.11 -18.67
C VAL A 181 -8.40 2.94 -18.12
N GLN A 182 -7.37 2.53 -18.84
CA GLN A 182 -6.54 1.38 -18.46
C GLN A 182 -5.80 1.65 -17.14
N ALA A 183 -5.96 0.73 -16.19
CA ALA A 183 -5.22 0.75 -14.94
C ALA A 183 -3.77 0.30 -15.15
N TYR A 184 -2.85 0.92 -14.42
CA TYR A 184 -1.44 0.54 -14.42
C TYR A 184 -0.86 0.60 -13.01
N HIS A 185 0.15 -0.24 -12.77
CA HIS A 185 0.95 -0.18 -11.56
C HIS A 185 2.31 0.47 -11.90
N PRO A 186 2.71 1.59 -11.27
CA PRO A 186 3.91 2.34 -11.64
C PRO A 186 5.20 1.54 -11.61
N PHE A 187 5.37 0.69 -10.60
CA PHE A 187 6.54 -0.17 -10.50
C PHE A 187 6.55 -1.23 -11.61
N ASP A 188 5.42 -1.89 -11.88
CA ASP A 188 5.34 -2.88 -12.96
C ASP A 188 5.65 -2.24 -14.31
N LEU A 189 5.12 -1.02 -14.56
CA LEU A 189 5.43 -0.27 -15.78
C LEU A 189 6.93 0.02 -15.91
N TYR A 190 7.58 0.47 -14.84
CA TYR A 190 9.02 0.75 -14.82
C TYR A 190 9.84 -0.52 -15.08
N PHE A 191 9.58 -1.59 -14.32
CA PHE A 191 10.35 -2.83 -14.42
C PHE A 191 10.14 -3.61 -15.73
N ASN A 192 8.96 -3.52 -16.34
CA ASN A 192 8.69 -4.15 -17.64
C ASN A 192 9.39 -3.44 -18.81
N ASN A 193 9.77 -2.18 -18.64
CA ASN A 193 10.46 -1.39 -19.64
C ASN A 193 12.00 -1.39 -19.45
N LEU A 194 12.53 -2.13 -18.50
CA LEU A 194 13.97 -2.20 -18.28
C LEU A 194 14.66 -2.98 -19.41
N PRO A 195 15.83 -2.50 -19.90
CA PRO A 195 16.65 -3.26 -20.83
C PRO A 195 17.30 -4.46 -20.15
N ALA A 196 17.96 -5.30 -20.91
CA ALA A 196 18.84 -6.34 -20.36
C ALA A 196 19.99 -5.71 -19.56
N TRP A 197 20.39 -6.39 -18.47
CA TRP A 197 21.56 -5.98 -17.70
C TRP A 197 22.86 -6.11 -18.51
N ASP A 198 23.71 -5.09 -18.43
CA ASP A 198 24.99 -5.01 -19.15
C ASP A 198 26.16 -5.75 -18.48
N GLY A 199 25.92 -6.40 -17.34
CA GLY A 199 26.92 -7.16 -16.60
C GLY A 199 27.76 -6.37 -15.59
N LYS A 200 27.55 -5.03 -15.43
CA LYS A 200 28.30 -4.22 -14.47
C LYS A 200 27.62 -4.17 -13.12
N ASP A 201 28.37 -4.34 -12.04
CA ASP A 201 27.87 -4.29 -10.66
C ASP A 201 27.75 -2.86 -10.15
N ARG A 202 26.57 -2.26 -10.36
CA ARG A 202 26.25 -0.91 -9.91
C ARG A 202 25.78 -0.86 -8.46
N VAL A 203 25.29 -1.96 -7.93
CA VAL A 203 24.80 -2.02 -6.53
C VAL A 203 25.99 -1.89 -5.58
N THR A 204 27.07 -2.61 -5.81
CA THR A 204 28.32 -2.49 -5.04
C THR A 204 28.94 -1.10 -5.17
N GLU A 205 28.97 -0.52 -6.37
CA GLU A 205 29.46 0.84 -6.60
C GLU A 205 28.65 1.87 -5.77
N LEU A 206 27.32 1.73 -5.77
CA LEU A 206 26.44 2.60 -5.03
C LEU A 206 26.65 2.45 -3.51
N ALA A 207 26.77 1.21 -2.99
CA ALA A 207 27.03 0.94 -1.59
C ALA A 207 28.36 1.58 -1.13
N LYS A 208 29.42 1.50 -1.95
CA LYS A 208 30.73 2.08 -1.67
C LYS A 208 30.75 3.61 -1.57
N ARG A 209 29.74 4.31 -2.13
CA ARG A 209 29.60 5.76 -1.91
C ARG A 209 29.37 6.10 -0.43
N VAL A 210 28.72 5.20 0.31
CA VAL A 210 28.40 5.36 1.74
C VAL A 210 29.58 4.88 2.60
N SER A 211 30.01 3.64 2.41
CA SER A 211 31.11 3.03 3.18
C SER A 211 31.77 1.90 2.42
N GLY A 212 33.09 1.74 2.66
CA GLY A 212 33.86 0.60 2.18
C GLY A 212 33.73 -0.68 3.04
N ASN A 213 32.90 -0.68 4.07
CA ASN A 213 32.71 -1.81 4.96
C ASN A 213 32.07 -2.99 4.22
N GLU A 214 32.72 -4.16 4.28
CA GLU A 214 32.28 -5.36 3.56
C GLU A 214 30.92 -5.87 4.01
N VAL A 215 30.61 -5.80 5.32
CA VAL A 215 29.29 -6.22 5.85
C VAL A 215 28.22 -5.29 5.34
N TRP A 216 28.50 -3.98 5.30
CA TRP A 216 27.61 -2.99 4.72
C TRP A 216 27.32 -3.27 3.25
N ILE A 217 28.36 -3.44 2.43
CA ILE A 217 28.23 -3.63 0.98
C ILE A 217 27.36 -4.85 0.67
N ARG A 218 27.67 -6.01 1.30
CA ARG A 218 26.89 -7.24 1.10
C ARG A 218 25.44 -7.10 1.60
N SER A 219 25.25 -6.48 2.77
CA SER A 219 23.93 -6.29 3.36
C SER A 219 23.09 -5.30 2.57
N PHE A 220 23.69 -4.21 2.06
CA PHE A 220 23.00 -3.26 1.21
C PHE A 220 22.54 -3.91 -0.11
N HIS A 221 23.41 -4.71 -0.74
CA HIS A 221 23.05 -5.45 -1.95
C HIS A 221 21.86 -6.39 -1.69
N ARG A 222 21.91 -7.15 -0.61
CA ARG A 222 20.82 -8.06 -0.20
C ARG A 222 19.53 -7.30 0.08
N TRP A 223 19.62 -6.14 0.72
CA TRP A 223 18.49 -5.27 0.97
C TRP A 223 17.89 -4.70 -0.33
N MET A 224 18.71 -4.27 -1.29
CA MET A 224 18.24 -3.80 -2.60
C MET A 224 17.53 -4.90 -3.39
N LEU A 225 18.02 -6.15 -3.32
CA LEU A 225 17.32 -7.31 -3.86
C LEU A 225 15.95 -7.50 -3.20
N ALA A 226 15.88 -7.38 -1.87
CA ALA A 226 14.61 -7.49 -1.14
C ALA A 226 13.62 -6.37 -1.50
N VAL A 227 14.10 -5.13 -1.69
CA VAL A 227 13.30 -4.00 -2.18
C VAL A 227 12.72 -4.31 -3.56
N THR A 228 13.57 -4.75 -4.49
CA THR A 228 13.16 -5.07 -5.86
C THR A 228 12.18 -6.24 -5.90
N ALA A 229 12.43 -7.29 -5.14
CA ALA A 229 11.53 -8.44 -5.01
C ALA A 229 10.16 -8.04 -4.46
N GLN A 230 10.12 -7.15 -3.47
CA GLN A 230 8.87 -6.64 -2.89
C GLN A 230 8.07 -5.83 -3.91
N TRP A 231 8.72 -5.00 -4.74
CA TRP A 231 8.06 -4.18 -5.76
C TRP A 231 7.52 -5.00 -6.92
N THR A 232 8.29 -5.98 -7.40
CA THR A 232 7.97 -6.76 -8.61
C THR A 232 7.21 -8.06 -8.33
N GLY A 233 7.29 -8.58 -7.12
CA GLY A 233 6.84 -9.94 -6.80
C GLY A 233 7.73 -11.03 -7.40
N THR A 234 8.91 -10.68 -7.91
CA THR A 234 9.89 -11.62 -8.48
C THR A 234 10.78 -12.19 -7.36
N GLY A 235 11.14 -13.46 -7.47
CA GLY A 235 12.01 -14.16 -6.52
C GLY A 235 11.38 -15.43 -5.97
N ASP A 236 12.15 -16.20 -5.19
CA ASP A 236 11.79 -17.52 -4.65
C ASP A 236 10.58 -17.51 -3.69
N ARG A 237 10.26 -16.36 -3.14
CA ARG A 237 9.19 -16.20 -2.14
C ARG A 237 8.07 -15.27 -2.56
N GLY A 238 8.06 -14.75 -3.79
CA GLY A 238 7.09 -13.77 -4.25
C GLY A 238 7.16 -12.42 -3.50
N ARG A 239 6.06 -11.69 -3.45
CA ARG A 239 5.96 -10.40 -2.72
C ARG A 239 5.95 -10.63 -1.22
N ARG A 240 7.11 -10.65 -0.60
CA ARG A 240 7.26 -10.65 0.86
C ARG A 240 7.75 -9.31 1.37
N ALA A 241 7.34 -8.99 2.59
CA ALA A 241 7.76 -7.77 3.24
C ALA A 241 9.28 -7.76 3.47
N ASN A 242 9.96 -6.73 2.97
CA ASN A 242 11.33 -6.43 3.36
C ASN A 242 11.35 -5.94 4.80
N SER A 243 11.71 -6.81 5.74
CA SER A 243 11.68 -6.54 7.18
C SER A 243 12.96 -5.90 7.73
N VAL A 244 13.91 -5.56 6.85
CA VAL A 244 15.20 -4.97 7.20
C VAL A 244 15.30 -3.55 6.63
N ALA A 245 15.95 -2.65 7.36
CA ALA A 245 16.17 -1.27 6.96
C ALA A 245 17.63 -0.85 7.19
N PRO A 246 18.33 -0.33 6.18
CA PRO A 246 19.59 0.37 6.37
C PRO A 246 19.40 1.64 7.18
N LEU A 247 20.36 1.94 8.08
CA LEU A 247 20.42 3.18 8.83
C LEU A 247 21.79 3.84 8.59
N LEU A 248 21.76 5.00 7.96
CA LEU A 248 22.93 5.85 7.68
C LEU A 248 23.19 6.74 8.90
N VAL A 249 24.26 6.48 9.60
CA VAL A 249 24.54 7.10 10.92
C VAL A 249 25.76 8.02 10.83
N SER A 250 25.67 9.22 11.38
CA SER A 250 26.81 10.13 11.49
C SER A 250 26.52 11.22 12.51
N THR A 251 27.46 11.57 13.33
CA THR A 251 27.38 12.73 14.23
C THR A 251 27.51 14.07 13.50
N ALA A 252 28.18 14.04 12.33
CA ALA A 252 28.31 15.22 11.48
C ALA A 252 27.04 15.39 10.62
N GLN A 253 26.59 16.62 10.47
CA GLN A 253 25.51 17.02 9.58
C GLN A 253 26.02 17.33 8.17
N GLY A 254 25.13 17.31 7.17
CA GLY A 254 25.47 17.70 5.80
C GLY A 254 26.25 16.66 4.99
N LEU A 255 26.41 15.44 5.47
CA LEU A 255 27.12 14.37 4.76
C LEU A 255 26.32 13.73 3.60
N GLY A 256 25.11 14.22 3.29
CA GLY A 256 24.33 13.73 2.16
C GLY A 256 23.46 12.52 2.46
N LYS A 257 23.26 12.11 3.74
CA LYS A 257 22.50 10.92 4.12
C LYS A 257 21.08 10.89 3.52
N SER A 258 20.25 11.90 3.78
CA SER A 258 18.87 11.95 3.29
C SER A 258 18.83 12.13 1.76
N THR A 259 19.79 12.82 1.18
CA THR A 259 19.95 12.94 -0.28
C THR A 259 20.23 11.59 -0.91
N PHE A 260 21.12 10.79 -0.31
CA PHE A 260 21.39 9.42 -0.76
C PHE A 260 20.13 8.55 -0.70
N CYS A 261 19.37 8.61 0.39
CA CYS A 261 18.11 7.86 0.49
C CYS A 261 17.14 8.21 -0.63
N ARG A 262 17.02 9.50 -0.96
CA ARG A 262 16.12 10.00 -2.02
C ARG A 262 16.60 9.61 -3.42
N MET A 263 17.91 9.56 -3.65
CA MET A 263 18.48 9.21 -4.96
C MET A 263 18.40 7.71 -5.29
N LEU A 264 17.96 6.85 -4.38
CA LEU A 264 17.79 5.41 -4.67
C LEU A 264 16.67 5.16 -5.66
N LEU A 265 15.62 5.99 -5.68
CA LEU A 265 14.53 5.84 -6.66
C LEU A 265 14.85 6.53 -7.97
N PRO A 266 14.52 5.88 -9.11
CA PRO A 266 14.62 6.50 -10.42
C PRO A 266 13.64 7.67 -10.53
N LYS A 267 13.86 8.54 -11.53
CA LYS A 267 13.03 9.74 -11.76
C LYS A 267 11.53 9.39 -11.88
N GLU A 268 11.22 8.30 -12.55
CA GLU A 268 9.86 7.81 -12.83
C GLU A 268 9.13 7.34 -11.57
N LEU A 269 9.86 6.92 -10.53
CA LEU A 269 9.30 6.42 -9.27
C LEU A 269 9.53 7.37 -8.08
N ARG A 270 10.05 8.56 -8.32
CA ARG A 270 10.44 9.50 -7.25
C ARG A 270 9.27 9.97 -6.41
N ASP A 271 8.07 10.05 -6.97
CA ASP A 271 6.85 10.42 -6.26
C ASP A 271 6.42 9.36 -5.23
N TYR A 272 6.98 8.15 -5.31
CA TYR A 272 6.76 7.06 -4.35
C TYR A 272 7.83 6.98 -3.26
N PHE A 273 8.58 8.07 -3.05
CA PHE A 273 9.46 8.28 -1.92
C PHE A 273 8.83 9.23 -0.91
N THR A 274 8.98 8.94 0.39
CA THR A 274 8.54 9.86 1.44
C THR A 274 9.48 9.85 2.65
N GLU A 275 9.66 10.99 3.27
CA GLU A 275 10.34 11.17 4.58
C GLU A 275 9.32 11.41 5.70
N SER A 276 8.07 11.66 5.34
CA SER A 276 6.99 11.86 6.30
C SER A 276 6.37 10.51 6.66
N PHE A 277 6.75 9.96 7.81
CA PHE A 277 6.18 8.71 8.33
C PHE A 277 5.81 8.85 9.80
N ASP A 278 4.51 8.87 10.09
CA ASP A 278 3.99 9.05 11.44
C ASP A 278 3.41 7.74 11.97
N LEU A 279 3.97 7.27 13.09
CA LEU A 279 3.53 6.08 13.80
C LEU A 279 2.39 6.34 14.80
N THR A 280 1.99 7.60 15.01
CA THR A 280 0.88 7.92 15.94
C THR A 280 -0.47 7.52 15.35
N ASN A 281 -0.61 7.55 14.03
CA ASN A 281 -1.82 7.17 13.31
C ASN A 281 -1.59 5.89 12.50
N ALA A 282 -2.07 4.75 13.02
CA ALA A 282 -1.89 3.44 12.39
C ALA A 282 -2.46 3.38 10.97
N SER A 283 -3.66 3.93 10.74
CA SER A 283 -4.29 3.93 9.41
C SER A 283 -3.49 4.76 8.40
N SER A 284 -2.94 5.91 8.82
CA SER A 284 -2.06 6.72 7.96
C SER A 284 -0.76 5.98 7.63
N ALA A 285 -0.17 5.28 8.61
CA ALA A 285 1.04 4.48 8.40
C ALA A 285 0.79 3.34 7.41
N GLU A 286 -0.30 2.58 7.57
CA GLU A 286 -0.68 1.48 6.68
C GLU A 286 -0.96 1.98 5.25
N ASN A 287 -1.67 3.11 5.10
CA ASN A 287 -1.87 3.74 3.79
C ASN A 287 -0.55 4.06 3.10
N LYS A 288 0.42 4.62 3.83
CA LYS A 288 1.76 4.92 3.27
C LYS A 288 2.52 3.66 2.88
N LEU A 289 2.40 2.58 3.66
CA LEU A 289 3.03 1.29 3.33
C LEU A 289 2.47 0.68 2.04
N ALA A 290 1.21 0.95 1.70
CA ALA A 290 0.57 0.48 0.46
C ALA A 290 0.82 1.39 -0.74
N SER A 291 1.19 2.67 -0.53
CA SER A 291 1.24 3.68 -1.59
C SER A 291 2.65 4.14 -1.97
N TYR A 292 3.62 4.01 -1.06
CA TYR A 292 5.01 4.41 -1.30
C TYR A 292 5.92 3.20 -1.48
N GLY A 293 6.93 3.32 -2.34
CA GLY A 293 7.93 2.27 -2.55
C GLY A 293 9.06 2.31 -1.52
N LEU A 294 9.46 3.51 -1.11
CA LEU A 294 10.54 3.71 -0.15
C LEU A 294 10.19 4.80 0.86
N ILE A 295 10.31 4.47 2.14
CA ILE A 295 10.09 5.37 3.26
C ILE A 295 11.42 5.62 3.97
N ASN A 296 11.86 6.87 4.01
CA ASN A 296 13.01 7.28 4.80
C ASN A 296 12.56 7.66 6.21
N LEU A 297 13.04 6.92 7.20
CA LEU A 297 12.90 7.24 8.62
C LEU A 297 13.97 8.29 8.97
N ASP A 298 13.71 9.54 8.57
CA ASP A 298 14.64 10.63 8.84
C ASP A 298 14.72 10.90 10.34
N GLU A 299 15.93 11.19 10.85
CA GLU A 299 16.17 11.38 12.29
C GLU A 299 15.65 10.21 13.16
N PHE A 300 15.97 8.97 12.75
CA PHE A 300 15.55 7.75 13.43
C PHE A 300 15.80 7.77 14.95
N ASP A 301 16.85 8.45 15.40
CA ASP A 301 17.21 8.63 16.81
C ASP A 301 16.16 9.40 17.63
N ARG A 302 15.28 10.18 16.98
CA ARG A 302 14.14 10.87 17.61
C ARG A 302 12.92 9.98 17.80
N LEU A 303 12.91 8.78 17.22
CA LEU A 303 11.79 7.87 17.38
C LEU A 303 11.74 7.36 18.83
N PRO A 304 10.61 7.58 19.55
CA PRO A 304 10.49 7.10 20.93
C PRO A 304 10.63 5.57 21.02
N ALA A 305 11.37 5.09 22.01
CA ALA A 305 11.58 3.66 22.24
C ALA A 305 10.25 2.88 22.36
N SER A 306 9.20 3.53 22.89
CA SER A 306 7.83 2.97 22.98
C SER A 306 7.18 2.70 21.63
N ARG A 307 7.62 3.36 20.56
CA ARG A 307 7.12 3.17 19.18
C ARG A 307 7.90 2.10 18.39
N MET A 308 9.06 1.70 18.89
CA MET A 308 9.91 0.71 18.24
C MET A 308 9.20 -0.65 17.99
N PRO A 309 8.42 -1.20 18.94
CA PRO A 309 7.66 -2.43 18.69
C PRO A 309 6.64 -2.29 17.55
N GLN A 310 5.97 -1.15 17.46
CA GLN A 310 5.02 -0.85 16.39
C GLN A 310 5.72 -0.78 15.02
N LEU A 311 6.85 -0.06 14.93
CA LEU A 311 7.65 -0.01 13.69
C LEU A 311 8.09 -1.41 13.26
N LYS A 312 8.63 -2.21 14.20
CA LYS A 312 9.07 -3.58 13.92
C LYS A 312 7.92 -4.48 13.43
N ASN A 313 6.71 -4.28 13.94
CA ASN A 313 5.51 -4.97 13.47
C ASN A 313 5.16 -4.55 12.03
N LEU A 314 5.11 -3.25 11.76
CA LEU A 314 4.85 -2.71 10.42
C LEU A 314 5.88 -3.18 9.38
N MET A 315 7.15 -3.33 9.79
CA MET A 315 8.21 -3.86 8.93
C MET A 315 8.01 -5.34 8.53
N GLN A 316 7.20 -6.09 9.25
CA GLN A 316 6.93 -7.52 8.99
C GLN A 316 5.59 -7.79 8.31
N MET A 317 4.70 -6.79 8.26
CA MET A 317 3.39 -6.95 7.62
C MET A 317 3.57 -7.15 6.10
N GLU A 318 3.01 -8.21 5.56
CA GLU A 318 2.99 -8.50 4.11
C GLU A 318 1.75 -7.89 3.47
N ASP A 319 0.60 -8.08 4.11
CA ASP A 319 -0.69 -7.55 3.69
C ASP A 319 -1.21 -6.50 4.67
N LEU A 320 -1.80 -5.48 4.14
CA LEU A 320 -2.34 -4.34 4.86
C LEU A 320 -3.87 -4.30 4.68
N ARG A 321 -4.60 -3.98 5.74
CA ARG A 321 -6.03 -3.72 5.67
C ARG A 321 -6.28 -2.22 5.63
N VAL A 322 -6.30 -1.68 4.44
CA VAL A 322 -6.37 -0.24 4.20
C VAL A 322 -7.79 0.17 3.86
N ARG A 323 -8.32 1.15 4.58
CA ARG A 323 -9.53 1.84 4.19
C ARG A 323 -9.15 3.13 3.47
N ARG A 324 -9.27 3.12 2.15
CA ARG A 324 -8.99 4.30 1.32
C ARG A 324 -10.10 5.35 1.45
N ALA A 325 -9.75 6.60 1.15
CA ALA A 325 -10.73 7.69 1.18
C ALA A 325 -11.92 7.37 0.26
N TYR A 326 -13.14 7.65 0.74
CA TYR A 326 -14.40 7.40 0.04
C TYR A 326 -14.79 5.93 -0.18
N ARG A 327 -13.98 4.94 0.24
CA ARG A 327 -14.36 3.53 0.21
C ARG A 327 -15.10 3.12 1.49
N ARG A 328 -16.17 2.33 1.32
CA ARG A 328 -16.98 1.85 2.47
C ARG A 328 -16.32 0.69 3.21
N THR A 329 -15.54 -0.12 2.53
CA THR A 329 -14.89 -1.33 3.04
C THR A 329 -13.37 -1.17 3.04
N ALA A 330 -12.70 -1.81 4.02
CA ALA A 330 -11.27 -1.96 3.99
C ALA A 330 -10.88 -3.04 2.96
N GLU A 331 -9.87 -2.77 2.17
CA GLU A 331 -9.32 -3.68 1.17
C GLU A 331 -8.00 -4.27 1.68
N ALA A 332 -7.73 -5.52 1.31
CA ALA A 332 -6.43 -6.13 1.53
C ALA A 332 -5.50 -5.69 0.40
N LEU A 333 -4.46 -4.95 0.74
CA LEU A 333 -3.46 -4.47 -0.21
C LEU A 333 -2.09 -5.03 0.15
N PRO A 334 -1.27 -5.42 -0.84
CA PRO A 334 0.10 -5.80 -0.57
C PRO A 334 0.90 -4.58 -0.09
N ARG A 335 1.78 -4.80 0.88
CA ARG A 335 2.75 -3.79 1.24
C ARG A 335 3.81 -3.69 0.15
N ILE A 336 4.07 -2.47 -0.35
CA ILE A 336 5.12 -2.18 -1.32
C ILE A 336 6.28 -1.40 -0.72
N ALA A 337 6.07 -0.70 0.41
CA ALA A 337 7.09 0.13 1.02
C ALA A 337 8.21 -0.68 1.67
N SER A 338 9.45 -0.37 1.33
CA SER A 338 10.64 -0.71 2.09
C SER A 338 11.09 0.49 2.93
N PHE A 339 11.89 0.24 3.95
CA PHE A 339 12.41 1.28 4.84
C PHE A 339 13.90 1.47 4.66
N ILE A 340 14.32 2.72 4.78
CA ILE A 340 15.69 3.17 4.99
C ILE A 340 15.65 4.26 6.07
N GLY A 341 16.74 4.63 6.70
CA GLY A 341 16.70 5.72 7.68
C GLY A 341 18.03 6.42 7.83
N THR A 342 17.97 7.58 8.50
CA THR A 342 19.14 8.39 8.85
C THR A 342 19.15 8.67 10.34
N SER A 343 20.34 8.86 10.91
CA SER A 343 20.52 9.28 12.31
C SER A 343 21.69 10.23 12.43
N ASN A 344 21.57 11.16 13.38
CA ASN A 344 22.65 12.07 13.77
C ASN A 344 23.31 11.63 15.09
N ARG A 345 22.94 10.46 15.61
CA ARG A 345 23.51 9.88 16.83
C ARG A 345 24.01 8.48 16.57
N LEU A 346 25.16 8.12 17.14
CA LEU A 346 25.69 6.76 17.07
C LEU A 346 24.91 5.83 17.98
N ASP A 347 24.52 6.26 19.17
CA ASP A 347 23.83 5.49 20.20
C ASP A 347 22.30 5.38 19.95
N LEU A 348 21.90 4.77 18.84
CA LEU A 348 20.50 4.75 18.39
C LEU A 348 19.75 3.45 18.70
N LEU A 349 20.45 2.34 18.88
CA LEU A 349 19.84 1.05 19.15
C LEU A 349 19.71 0.78 20.65
N THR A 350 18.51 0.43 21.11
CA THR A 350 18.21 0.15 22.52
C THR A 350 17.92 -1.32 22.80
N ASP A 351 17.67 -2.14 21.77
CA ASP A 351 17.26 -3.54 21.91
C ASP A 351 18.16 -4.45 21.08
N LEU A 352 19.01 -5.21 21.76
CA LEU A 352 19.95 -6.17 21.16
C LEU A 352 19.21 -7.27 20.36
N SER A 353 18.06 -7.73 20.83
CA SER A 353 17.34 -8.85 20.21
C SER A 353 16.65 -8.47 18.90
N GLY A 354 16.26 -7.21 18.75
CA GLY A 354 15.52 -6.70 17.59
C GLY A 354 16.36 -5.98 16.56
N SER A 355 17.65 -5.78 16.79
CA SER A 355 18.56 -5.01 15.95
C SER A 355 18.91 -5.66 14.62
N ARG A 356 18.73 -6.97 14.49
CA ARG A 356 18.91 -7.69 13.21
C ARG A 356 18.08 -7.12 12.05
N ARG A 357 17.06 -6.28 12.35
CA ARG A 357 16.26 -5.58 11.35
C ARG A 357 16.91 -4.30 10.84
N PHE A 358 17.99 -3.85 11.46
CA PHE A 358 18.65 -2.62 11.08
C PHE A 358 20.08 -2.90 10.64
N ILE A 359 20.46 -2.39 9.48
CA ILE A 359 21.83 -2.44 8.96
C ILE A 359 22.42 -1.06 9.20
N CYS A 360 23.07 -0.89 10.36
CA CYS A 360 23.69 0.38 10.70
C CYS A 360 25.05 0.53 10.03
N VAL A 361 25.31 1.70 9.44
CA VAL A 361 26.59 2.06 8.85
C VAL A 361 26.96 3.48 9.23
N GLU A 362 28.19 3.66 9.71
CA GLU A 362 28.72 4.99 9.97
C GLU A 362 29.16 5.65 8.66
N VAL A 363 28.67 6.88 8.45
CA VAL A 363 29.05 7.73 7.32
C VAL A 363 30.15 8.68 7.80
N GLU A 364 31.39 8.34 7.48
CA GLU A 364 32.58 9.07 7.95
C GLU A 364 32.96 10.24 7.02
N ARG A 365 32.50 10.23 5.78
CA ARG A 365 32.82 11.21 4.76
C ARG A 365 31.57 11.61 3.95
N PRO A 366 31.55 12.77 3.29
CA PRO A 366 30.45 13.16 2.42
C PRO A 366 30.18 12.09 1.36
N ILE A 367 28.91 11.72 1.26
CA ILE A 367 28.44 10.76 0.24
C ILE A 367 28.41 11.46 -1.11
N ASP A 368 28.97 10.85 -2.15
CA ASP A 368 28.83 11.36 -3.51
C ASP A 368 27.39 11.20 -3.99
N CYS A 369 26.63 12.28 -3.89
CA CYS A 369 25.27 12.41 -4.40
C CYS A 369 25.21 13.18 -5.72
N THR A 370 26.36 13.61 -6.26
CA THR A 370 26.45 14.43 -7.49
C THR A 370 26.60 13.57 -8.74
N THR A 371 27.36 12.47 -8.64
CA THR A 371 27.50 11.53 -9.75
C THR A 371 26.16 10.83 -10.01
N PRO A 372 25.58 10.94 -11.21
CA PRO A 372 24.32 10.30 -11.56
C PRO A 372 24.36 8.80 -11.32
N VAL A 373 23.21 8.26 -10.89
CA VAL A 373 22.99 6.82 -10.81
C VAL A 373 22.29 6.36 -12.08
N ASP A 374 22.88 5.39 -12.77
CA ASP A 374 22.21 4.70 -13.87
C ASP A 374 21.17 3.72 -13.30
N HIS A 375 19.99 4.25 -12.93
CA HIS A 375 18.93 3.48 -12.32
C HIS A 375 18.41 2.38 -13.24
N THR A 376 18.40 2.62 -14.54
CA THR A 376 17.93 1.67 -15.53
C THR A 376 18.74 0.38 -15.45
N GLN A 377 20.07 0.49 -15.44
CA GLN A 377 20.96 -0.66 -15.35
C GLN A 377 21.09 -1.19 -13.90
N LEU A 378 20.99 -0.32 -12.88
CA LEU A 378 20.96 -0.74 -11.47
C LEU A 378 19.80 -1.71 -11.20
N TYR A 379 18.58 -1.35 -11.61
CA TYR A 379 17.40 -2.18 -11.42
C TYR A 379 17.33 -3.35 -12.41
N ALA A 380 17.92 -3.21 -13.60
CA ALA A 380 18.10 -4.34 -14.52
C ALA A 380 19.03 -5.41 -13.92
N GLN A 381 20.12 -5.02 -13.22
CA GLN A 381 20.98 -5.92 -12.46
C GLN A 381 20.19 -6.69 -11.41
N LEU A 382 19.49 -5.96 -10.51
CA LEU A 382 18.73 -6.57 -9.41
C LEU A 382 17.63 -7.52 -9.90
N LEU A 383 16.91 -7.12 -10.97
CA LEU A 383 15.89 -7.96 -11.58
C LEU A 383 16.48 -9.21 -12.23
N HIS A 384 17.63 -9.09 -12.88
CA HIS A 384 18.37 -10.21 -13.47
C HIS A 384 18.82 -11.22 -12.39
N GLU A 385 19.40 -10.73 -11.31
CA GLU A 385 19.87 -11.54 -10.19
C GLU A 385 18.70 -12.30 -9.53
N LEU A 386 17.55 -11.62 -9.30
CA LEU A 386 16.34 -12.24 -8.77
C LEU A 386 15.77 -13.33 -9.70
N LYS A 387 15.74 -13.08 -11.01
CA LYS A 387 15.28 -14.07 -12.00
C LYS A 387 16.20 -15.29 -12.07
N ASN A 388 17.49 -15.12 -11.76
CA ASN A 388 18.47 -16.22 -11.69
C ASN A 388 18.47 -16.91 -10.32
N GLY A 389 17.54 -16.59 -9.43
CA GLY A 389 17.39 -17.26 -8.14
C GLY A 389 18.25 -16.70 -7.02
N GLU A 390 18.86 -15.51 -7.21
CA GLU A 390 19.59 -14.86 -6.11
C GLU A 390 18.67 -14.58 -4.94
N ARG A 391 19.13 -14.89 -3.74
CA ARG A 391 18.35 -14.80 -2.52
C ARG A 391 18.15 -13.33 -2.10
N CYS A 392 16.90 -12.94 -1.81
CA CYS A 392 16.53 -11.60 -1.37
C CYS A 392 16.24 -11.49 0.14
N TRP A 393 16.64 -12.44 0.95
CA TRP A 393 16.41 -12.47 2.39
C TRP A 393 17.71 -12.83 3.13
N PHE A 394 17.81 -12.42 4.39
CA PHE A 394 18.97 -12.64 5.24
C PHE A 394 18.92 -14.00 5.93
N SER A 395 19.99 -14.76 5.87
CA SER A 395 20.18 -16.00 6.65
C SER A 395 20.48 -15.68 8.11
N LYS A 396 20.35 -16.67 8.99
CA LYS A 396 20.71 -16.52 10.40
C LYS A 396 22.18 -16.10 10.61
N ALA A 397 23.08 -16.56 9.76
CA ALA A 397 24.49 -16.18 9.80
C ALA A 397 24.67 -14.69 9.44
N GLU A 398 24.05 -14.23 8.36
CA GLU A 398 24.08 -12.82 7.95
C GLU A 398 23.40 -11.91 8.99
N GLU A 399 22.28 -12.36 9.59
CA GLU A 399 21.65 -11.63 10.71
C GLU A 399 22.61 -11.48 11.90
N ALA A 400 23.39 -12.53 12.22
CA ALA A 400 24.39 -12.49 13.28
C ALA A 400 25.57 -11.55 12.95
N GLU A 401 26.02 -11.53 11.69
CA GLU A 401 27.04 -10.57 11.22
C GLU A 401 26.56 -9.13 11.33
N ILE A 402 25.31 -8.85 10.92
CA ILE A 402 24.69 -7.53 11.05
C ILE A 402 24.62 -7.13 12.54
N GLN A 403 24.17 -8.05 13.41
CA GLN A 403 24.13 -7.78 14.85
C GLN A 403 25.51 -7.48 15.43
N ALA A 404 26.54 -8.21 14.99
CA ALA A 404 27.92 -7.93 15.43
C ALA A 404 28.41 -6.56 14.94
N ALA A 405 28.14 -6.22 13.68
CA ALA A 405 28.47 -4.93 13.09
C ALA A 405 27.70 -3.76 13.76
N ASN A 406 26.52 -4.02 14.28
CA ASN A 406 25.71 -3.01 14.97
C ASN A 406 26.19 -2.70 16.39
N ARG A 407 27.17 -3.42 16.95
CA ARG A 407 27.63 -3.19 18.34
C ARG A 407 27.99 -1.74 18.66
N PRO A 408 28.70 -0.98 17.80
CA PRO A 408 29.05 0.41 18.08
C PRO A 408 27.83 1.35 18.18
N PHE A 409 26.67 0.94 17.63
CA PHE A 409 25.45 1.76 17.56
C PHE A 409 24.47 1.48 18.70
N TYR A 410 24.82 0.62 19.66
CA TYR A 410 24.00 0.40 20.83
C TYR A 410 24.21 1.49 21.86
N ARG A 411 23.11 1.95 22.42
CA ARG A 411 23.11 2.82 23.56
C ARG A 411 23.54 2.03 24.80
N VAL A 412 24.71 2.36 25.33
CA VAL A 412 25.16 1.81 26.61
C VAL A 412 24.25 2.38 27.70
N THR A 413 23.61 1.53 28.48
CA THR A 413 22.75 1.96 29.57
C THR A 413 23.61 2.33 30.81
N PRO A 414 23.13 3.22 31.69
CA PRO A 414 23.86 3.51 32.96
C PRO A 414 24.13 2.25 33.78
N ALA A 415 23.27 1.23 33.67
CA ALA A 415 23.48 -0.07 34.32
C ALA A 415 24.68 -0.84 33.69
N GLU A 416 24.80 -0.81 32.37
CA GLU A 416 25.95 -1.44 31.67
C GLU A 416 27.26 -0.73 31.97
N GLU A 417 27.27 0.62 31.95
CA GLU A 417 28.44 1.39 32.32
C GLU A 417 28.86 1.08 33.74
N LEU A 418 27.90 0.97 34.66
CA LEU A 418 28.18 0.65 36.06
C LEU A 418 28.71 -0.79 36.21
N ILE A 419 28.19 -1.76 35.47
CA ILE A 419 28.75 -3.11 35.42
C ILE A 419 30.20 -3.06 34.94
N GLY A 420 30.46 -2.43 33.78
CA GLY A 420 31.78 -2.34 33.17
C GLY A 420 32.82 -1.59 34.01
N SER A 421 32.37 -0.61 34.84
CA SER A 421 33.24 0.12 35.77
C SER A 421 33.59 -0.68 37.03
N CYS A 422 32.72 -1.59 37.48
CA CYS A 422 32.87 -2.31 38.74
C CYS A 422 33.29 -3.76 38.58
N PHE A 423 32.97 -4.36 37.46
CA PHE A 423 33.23 -5.77 37.20
C PHE A 423 33.84 -5.97 35.82
N GLU A 424 34.66 -6.99 35.71
CA GLU A 424 35.14 -7.56 34.46
C GLU A 424 34.62 -8.98 34.37
N LEU A 425 34.09 -9.34 33.21
CA LEU A 425 33.63 -10.70 32.94
C LEU A 425 34.85 -11.61 32.81
N ALA A 426 34.83 -12.75 33.47
CA ALA A 426 35.96 -13.67 33.58
C ALA A 426 35.53 -15.08 33.17
N GLU A 427 36.50 -15.94 32.95
CA GLU A 427 36.29 -17.38 32.77
C GLU A 427 36.52 -18.17 34.05
N ALA A 428 36.02 -19.41 34.08
CA ALA A 428 36.21 -20.29 35.23
C ALA A 428 37.69 -20.61 35.40
N GLY A 429 38.24 -20.37 36.59
CA GLY A 429 39.65 -20.64 36.88
C GLY A 429 40.60 -19.46 36.71
N GLU A 430 40.14 -18.33 36.19
CA GLU A 430 40.97 -17.12 36.15
C GLU A 430 41.28 -16.56 37.56
N GLN A 431 42.48 -16.07 37.73
CA GLN A 431 42.89 -15.47 39.00
C GLN A 431 42.04 -14.26 39.38
N GLY A 432 41.42 -14.29 40.57
CA GLY A 432 40.54 -13.24 41.07
C GLY A 432 39.08 -13.36 40.60
N ALA A 433 38.75 -14.34 39.72
CA ALA A 433 37.39 -14.59 39.29
C ALA A 433 36.54 -15.19 40.44
N ARG A 434 35.33 -14.65 40.62
CA ARG A 434 34.35 -15.18 41.54
C ARG A 434 33.04 -15.48 40.80
N LEU A 435 32.40 -16.57 41.19
CA LEU A 435 31.07 -16.90 40.66
C LEU A 435 30.04 -16.15 41.48
N MET A 436 29.30 -15.23 40.86
CA MET A 436 28.26 -14.43 41.51
C MET A 436 26.94 -14.57 40.79
N SER A 437 25.82 -14.58 41.55
CA SER A 437 24.50 -14.51 40.93
C SER A 437 24.20 -13.09 40.40
N ALA A 438 23.27 -12.98 39.44
CA ALA A 438 22.84 -11.66 38.98
C ALA A 438 22.27 -10.78 40.11
N ALA A 439 21.65 -11.39 41.11
CA ALA A 439 21.10 -10.69 42.26
C ALA A 439 22.23 -10.14 43.17
N ASP A 440 23.30 -10.89 43.40
CA ASP A 440 24.44 -10.44 44.20
C ASP A 440 25.19 -9.30 43.50
N ILE A 441 25.41 -9.43 42.16
CA ILE A 441 26.02 -8.36 41.38
C ILE A 441 25.16 -7.08 41.44
N TYR A 442 23.83 -7.25 41.24
CA TYR A 442 22.87 -6.14 41.35
C TYR A 442 22.91 -5.45 42.72
N ALA A 443 22.96 -6.22 43.82
CA ALA A 443 23.00 -5.68 45.15
C ALA A 443 24.26 -4.82 45.37
N VAL A 444 25.45 -5.33 44.97
CA VAL A 444 26.72 -4.61 45.07
C VAL A 444 26.69 -3.30 44.25
N LEU A 445 26.14 -3.37 43.02
CA LEU A 445 26.07 -2.17 42.17
C LEU A 445 25.05 -1.16 42.67
N LYS A 446 23.94 -1.61 43.25
CA LYS A 446 22.92 -0.75 43.83
C LYS A 446 23.44 -0.01 45.09
N GLU A 447 24.28 -0.66 45.88
CA GLU A 447 24.95 -0.03 47.03
C GLU A 447 25.93 1.05 46.55
N LYS A 448 26.69 0.80 45.46
CA LYS A 448 27.69 1.73 44.93
C LYS A 448 27.06 2.94 44.20
N ASN A 449 26.03 2.71 43.37
CA ASN A 449 25.33 3.78 42.63
C ASN A 449 23.85 3.44 42.38
N PRO A 450 22.97 3.78 43.37
CA PRO A 450 21.53 3.53 43.23
C PRO A 450 20.88 4.23 42.03
N ALA A 451 21.41 5.42 41.67
CA ALA A 451 20.83 6.22 40.59
C ALA A 451 20.98 5.58 39.22
N ALA A 452 22.09 4.91 38.96
CA ALA A 452 22.32 4.20 37.68
C ALA A 452 21.38 3.00 37.48
N LEU A 453 20.80 2.45 38.54
CA LEU A 453 19.89 1.32 38.52
C LEU A 453 18.43 1.71 38.78
N LYS A 454 18.08 3.01 38.81
CA LYS A 454 16.73 3.52 39.10
C LYS A 454 15.69 2.95 38.16
N ASP A 455 15.99 2.89 36.86
CA ASP A 455 15.08 2.44 35.82
C ASP A 455 15.37 0.99 35.36
N CYS A 456 16.26 0.26 36.07
CA CYS A 456 16.68 -1.09 35.77
C CYS A 456 16.32 -2.04 36.92
N PRO A 457 15.12 -2.64 36.97
CA PRO A 457 14.78 -3.61 38.01
C PRO A 457 15.65 -4.87 37.88
N CYS A 458 15.83 -5.62 38.98
CA CYS A 458 16.71 -6.81 39.03
C CYS A 458 16.42 -7.85 37.93
N THR A 459 15.17 -7.98 37.50
CA THR A 459 14.78 -8.88 36.39
C THR A 459 15.31 -8.38 35.05
N ALA A 460 15.26 -7.08 34.77
CA ALA A 460 15.83 -6.46 33.57
C ALA A 460 17.36 -6.54 33.60
N PHE A 461 17.96 -6.26 34.75
CA PHE A 461 19.39 -6.40 35.01
C PHE A 461 19.90 -7.83 34.72
N SER A 462 19.19 -8.85 35.19
CA SER A 462 19.54 -10.25 34.93
C SER A 462 19.55 -10.58 33.45
N ARG A 463 18.64 -10.02 32.66
CA ARG A 463 18.62 -10.18 31.19
C ARG A 463 19.80 -9.46 30.54
N LEU A 464 20.10 -8.26 31.00
CA LEU A 464 21.21 -7.46 30.53
C LEU A 464 22.54 -8.21 30.76
N LEU A 465 22.75 -8.69 31.99
CA LEU A 465 23.96 -9.44 32.37
C LEU A 465 24.10 -10.74 31.57
N ALA A 466 22.97 -11.41 31.24
CA ALA A 466 22.96 -12.60 30.40
C ALA A 466 23.35 -12.33 28.93
N GLN A 467 23.20 -11.08 28.48
CA GLN A 467 23.64 -10.64 27.15
C GLN A 467 25.12 -10.25 27.12
N MET A 468 25.64 -9.75 28.24
CA MET A 468 27.04 -9.33 28.35
C MET A 468 28.01 -10.48 28.64
N GLY A 469 27.60 -11.50 29.41
CA GLY A 469 28.45 -12.57 29.87
C GLY A 469 27.91 -13.98 29.71
N ARG A 470 28.80 -14.96 29.71
CA ARG A 470 28.42 -16.37 29.64
C ARG A 470 27.80 -16.80 30.98
N ARG A 471 26.51 -17.18 30.91
CA ARG A 471 25.77 -17.71 32.04
C ARG A 471 26.21 -19.14 32.35
N VAL A 472 26.53 -19.41 33.62
CA VAL A 472 26.86 -20.74 34.13
C VAL A 472 25.72 -21.23 35.01
N HIS A 473 25.24 -22.43 34.73
CA HIS A 473 24.20 -23.04 35.57
C HIS A 473 24.81 -23.86 36.68
N THR A 474 24.41 -23.59 37.91
CA THR A 474 24.86 -24.28 39.11
C THR A 474 23.68 -24.89 39.86
N ARG A 475 23.95 -25.78 40.82
CA ARG A 475 22.90 -26.33 41.71
C ARG A 475 22.12 -25.27 42.53
N TYR A 476 22.69 -24.05 42.65
CA TYR A 476 22.07 -22.93 43.36
C TYR A 476 21.44 -21.90 42.41
N GLY A 477 21.41 -22.16 41.12
CA GLY A 477 20.88 -21.26 40.10
C GLY A 477 21.91 -20.79 39.10
N ASN A 478 21.60 -19.71 38.42
CA ASN A 478 22.44 -19.15 37.36
C ASN A 478 23.47 -18.16 37.95
N GLY A 479 24.74 -18.31 37.61
CA GLY A 479 25.83 -17.44 38.00
C GLY A 479 26.66 -16.95 36.83
N TYR A 480 27.49 -15.96 37.11
CA TYR A 480 28.43 -15.34 36.16
C TYR A 480 29.81 -15.26 36.85
N TRP A 481 30.86 -15.64 36.09
CA TRP A 481 32.21 -15.43 36.54
C TRP A 481 32.60 -13.97 36.35
N VAL A 482 32.95 -13.29 37.42
CA VAL A 482 33.29 -11.87 37.38
C VAL A 482 34.49 -11.58 38.26
N LYS A 483 35.32 -10.61 37.87
CA LYS A 483 36.36 -9.99 38.69
C LYS A 483 35.90 -8.61 39.12
N ARG A 484 36.12 -8.23 40.38
CA ARG A 484 35.90 -6.84 40.80
C ARG A 484 37.07 -6.00 40.29
N LYS A 485 36.72 -4.85 39.71
CA LYS A 485 37.68 -3.78 39.43
C LYS A 485 37.81 -2.92 40.70
N GLU A 486 39.01 -2.60 41.07
CA GLU A 486 39.30 -1.72 42.23
C GLU A 486 38.86 -0.28 41.99
#